data_cf2d3126558a6457f7a940d386fce0e4
#
_entry.id   cf2d3126558a6457f7a940d386fce0e4
#
_cell.length_a   1.000
_cell.length_b   1.000
_cell.length_c   1.000
_cell.angle_alpha   90.00
_cell.angle_beta   90.00
_cell.angle_gamma   90.00
#
_symmetry.space_group_name_H-M   'P 1'
#
loop_
_entity.id
_entity.type
_entity.pdbx_description
1 polymer ?
#
loop_
_entity_poly.entity_id
_entity_poly.type
_entity_poly.pdbx_seq_one_letter_code
_entity_poly.pdbx_strand_id
1 'polypeptide(L)'
;VENANNKDEITECRELFREKIQLSSNFSVDQALFGVSALRLYEYTQNVEYLMYADSLYGWLKSHDTNYGIPYNVHSNCNLIDGLGMFNPFFIRYSKVRGCEESYNLALKQIDVFAKYCCDKETGIPSHGFLTERPYLKVGSANWGRGCGWFAMGLLGVDYSDLNEETRKVVDKFDNSVRTLYIENKFFTQFIGQQGDVDLSATLPLIYYLKCKKLISLNA
;
A
#
# COMPACT_ATOMS: atom_id res chain seq x y z
N VAL A 1 13.33 -7.41 5.54
CA VAL A 1 14.38 -6.38 5.68
C VAL A 1 14.05 -5.38 6.79
N GLU A 2 12.80 -4.93 6.94
CA GLU A 2 12.44 -3.95 8.01
C GLU A 2 12.70 -4.44 9.43
N ASN A 3 12.66 -5.75 9.65
CA ASN A 3 12.90 -6.38 10.95
C ASN A 3 14.22 -7.15 11.02
N ALA A 4 15.05 -7.11 9.97
CA ALA A 4 16.35 -7.76 9.96
C ALA A 4 17.30 -6.97 10.86
N ASN A 5 17.56 -7.50 12.04
CA ASN A 5 18.41 -6.89 13.05
C ASN A 5 19.81 -7.52 13.13
N ASN A 6 20.04 -8.60 12.36
CA ASN A 6 21.32 -9.29 12.36
C ASN A 6 21.93 -9.36 10.95
N LYS A 7 23.24 -9.59 10.92
CA LYS A 7 24.05 -9.59 9.69
C LYS A 7 23.69 -10.73 8.75
N ASP A 8 23.22 -11.85 9.28
CA ASP A 8 22.90 -13.05 8.51
C ASP A 8 21.57 -12.87 7.77
N GLU A 9 20.54 -12.32 8.42
CA GLU A 9 19.25 -11.98 7.80
C GLU A 9 19.42 -10.95 6.67
N ILE A 10 20.29 -9.95 6.86
CA ILE A 10 20.59 -8.96 5.82
C ILE A 10 21.28 -9.64 4.64
N THR A 11 22.17 -10.59 4.88
CA THR A 11 22.87 -11.34 3.84
C THR A 11 21.89 -12.17 3.02
N GLU A 12 21.00 -12.92 3.67
CA GLU A 12 19.94 -13.69 3.01
C GLU A 12 19.02 -12.80 2.18
N CYS A 13 18.58 -11.69 2.72
CA CYS A 13 17.77 -10.69 1.98
C CYS A 13 18.51 -10.17 0.73
N ARG A 14 19.82 -9.96 0.81
CA ARG A 14 20.64 -9.51 -0.34
C ARG A 14 20.72 -10.55 -1.44
N GLU A 15 20.88 -11.81 -1.09
CA GLU A 15 20.94 -12.92 -2.04
C GLU A 15 19.60 -13.08 -2.77
N LEU A 16 18.50 -13.15 -2.03
CA LEU A 16 17.16 -13.22 -2.58
C LEU A 16 16.85 -12.03 -3.49
N PHE A 17 17.27 -10.84 -3.08
CA PHE A 17 17.04 -9.63 -3.87
C PHE A 17 17.84 -9.65 -5.18
N ARG A 18 19.11 -10.09 -5.16
CA ARG A 18 19.94 -10.21 -6.37
C ARG A 18 19.34 -11.18 -7.39
N GLU A 19 18.87 -12.33 -6.92
CA GLU A 19 18.20 -13.30 -7.78
C GLU A 19 16.98 -12.70 -8.49
N LYS A 20 16.15 -11.97 -7.75
CA LYS A 20 14.91 -11.33 -8.28
C LYS A 20 15.20 -10.16 -9.21
N ILE A 21 16.20 -9.32 -8.93
CA ILE A 21 16.60 -8.22 -9.83
C ILE A 21 17.05 -8.74 -11.18
N GLN A 22 17.85 -9.79 -11.22
CA GLN A 22 18.34 -10.37 -12.47
C GLN A 22 17.21 -10.93 -13.35
N LEU A 23 16.09 -11.32 -12.75
CA LEU A 23 14.92 -11.84 -13.46
C LEU A 23 13.97 -10.76 -14.02
N SER A 24 14.13 -9.50 -13.62
CA SER A 24 13.17 -8.44 -13.95
C SER A 24 13.71 -7.44 -14.98
N SER A 25 13.63 -7.79 -16.25
CA SER A 25 13.74 -6.80 -17.36
C SER A 25 12.46 -5.96 -17.54
N ASN A 26 11.31 -6.45 -17.03
CA ASN A 26 10.01 -5.79 -17.15
C ASN A 26 9.44 -5.51 -15.75
N PHE A 27 9.25 -4.23 -15.41
CA PHE A 27 8.62 -3.84 -14.17
C PHE A 27 7.11 -4.12 -14.16
N SER A 28 6.56 -4.33 -12.96
CA SER A 28 5.13 -4.39 -12.66
C SER A 28 4.85 -3.67 -11.35
N VAL A 29 3.58 -3.40 -11.06
CA VAL A 29 3.17 -2.77 -9.79
C VAL A 29 3.60 -3.59 -8.57
N ASP A 30 3.53 -4.94 -8.66
CA ASP A 30 3.97 -5.84 -7.57
C ASP A 30 5.43 -5.64 -7.18
N GLN A 31 6.28 -5.22 -8.12
CA GLN A 31 7.70 -4.97 -7.86
C GLN A 31 7.95 -3.72 -7.02
N ALA A 32 6.94 -2.89 -6.78
CA ALA A 32 7.05 -1.78 -5.84
C ALA A 32 7.44 -2.24 -4.42
N LEU A 33 7.01 -3.44 -4.01
CA LEU A 33 7.43 -4.05 -2.75
C LEU A 33 8.94 -4.39 -2.72
N PHE A 34 9.48 -4.84 -3.86
CA PHE A 34 10.94 -5.02 -3.99
C PHE A 34 11.68 -3.68 -3.96
N GLY A 35 11.06 -2.60 -4.48
CA GLY A 35 11.59 -1.25 -4.39
C GLY A 35 11.77 -0.78 -2.94
N VAL A 36 10.80 -1.08 -2.06
CA VAL A 36 10.93 -0.83 -0.60
C VAL A 36 12.14 -1.57 -0.04
N SER A 37 12.30 -2.85 -0.38
CA SER A 37 13.43 -3.67 0.07
C SER A 37 14.76 -3.16 -0.48
N ALA A 38 14.80 -2.71 -1.74
CA ALA A 38 15.99 -2.11 -2.35
C ALA A 38 16.44 -0.86 -1.60
N LEU A 39 15.51 0.07 -1.33
CA LEU A 39 15.80 1.29 -0.58
C LEU A 39 16.33 0.97 0.82
N ARG A 40 15.76 -0.03 1.49
CA ARG A 40 16.26 -0.50 2.80
C ARG A 40 17.68 -1.06 2.70
N LEU A 41 17.95 -1.91 1.70
CA LEU A 41 19.29 -2.45 1.49
C LEU A 41 20.29 -1.35 1.15
N TYR A 42 19.89 -0.32 0.40
CA TYR A 42 20.73 0.86 0.17
C TYR A 42 21.07 1.59 1.47
N GLU A 43 20.07 1.88 2.31
CA GLU A 43 20.30 2.54 3.60
C GLU A 43 21.28 1.78 4.49
N TYR A 44 21.24 0.45 4.47
CA TYR A 44 22.13 -0.41 5.25
C TYR A 44 23.54 -0.57 4.66
N THR A 45 23.62 -0.70 3.33
CA THR A 45 24.86 -1.15 2.66
C THR A 45 25.58 -0.04 1.92
N GLN A 46 24.89 1.06 1.62
CA GLN A 46 25.33 2.14 0.73
C GLN A 46 25.70 1.66 -0.68
N ASN A 47 25.26 0.44 -1.09
CA ASN A 47 25.48 -0.05 -2.44
C ASN A 47 24.50 0.64 -3.41
N VAL A 48 25.04 1.41 -4.34
CA VAL A 48 24.29 2.21 -5.32
C VAL A 48 23.44 1.36 -6.28
N GLU A 49 23.75 0.09 -6.49
CA GLU A 49 22.94 -0.78 -7.34
C GLU A 49 21.48 -0.87 -6.88
N TYR A 50 21.25 -0.92 -5.56
CA TYR A 50 19.90 -0.91 -4.98
C TYR A 50 19.16 0.39 -5.25
N LEU A 51 19.89 1.51 -5.19
CA LEU A 51 19.33 2.82 -5.48
C LEU A 51 19.00 2.98 -6.96
N MET A 52 19.88 2.50 -7.87
CA MET A 52 19.63 2.48 -9.32
C MET A 52 18.39 1.64 -9.67
N TYR A 53 18.20 0.50 -9.02
CA TYR A 53 16.98 -0.28 -9.19
C TYR A 53 15.73 0.52 -8.76
N ALA A 54 15.78 1.17 -7.60
CA ALA A 54 14.68 1.99 -7.10
C ALA A 54 14.39 3.18 -8.03
N ASP A 55 15.43 3.84 -8.57
CA ASP A 55 15.29 4.94 -9.53
C ASP A 55 14.60 4.47 -10.82
N SER A 56 14.99 3.31 -11.34
CA SER A 56 14.39 2.73 -12.54
C SER A 56 12.93 2.35 -12.33
N LEU A 57 12.62 1.75 -11.18
CA LEU A 57 11.26 1.40 -10.79
C LEU A 57 10.38 2.65 -10.59
N TYR A 58 10.93 3.69 -9.95
CA TYR A 58 10.23 4.97 -9.79
C TYR A 58 9.87 5.58 -11.14
N GLY A 59 10.85 5.65 -12.06
CA GLY A 59 10.62 6.15 -13.42
C GLY A 59 9.54 5.37 -14.14
N TRP A 60 9.55 4.03 -14.02
CA TRP A 60 8.53 3.18 -14.62
C TRP A 60 7.13 3.42 -14.02
N LEU A 61 6.99 3.41 -12.71
CA LEU A 61 5.70 3.67 -12.03
C LEU A 61 5.15 5.06 -12.40
N LYS A 62 5.99 6.09 -12.36
CA LYS A 62 5.63 7.46 -12.74
C LYS A 62 5.15 7.55 -14.19
N SER A 63 5.78 6.84 -15.13
CA SER A 63 5.38 6.85 -16.53
C SER A 63 4.00 6.22 -16.79
N HIS A 64 3.48 5.43 -15.87
CA HIS A 64 2.16 4.81 -15.92
C HIS A 64 1.10 5.54 -15.09
N ASP A 65 1.47 6.66 -14.45
CA ASP A 65 0.51 7.46 -13.69
C ASP A 65 -0.45 8.21 -14.62
N THR A 66 -1.74 8.04 -14.39
CA THR A 66 -2.82 8.68 -15.14
C THR A 66 -3.57 9.68 -14.25
N ASN A 67 -4.54 10.41 -14.82
CA ASN A 67 -5.44 11.25 -14.02
C ASN A 67 -6.23 10.47 -12.96
N TYR A 68 -6.37 9.16 -13.14
CA TYR A 68 -7.11 8.25 -12.25
C TYR A 68 -6.18 7.29 -11.51
N GLY A 69 -4.91 7.64 -11.36
CA GLY A 69 -3.90 6.84 -10.68
C GLY A 69 -3.16 5.86 -11.58
N ILE A 70 -2.38 4.98 -10.95
CA ILE A 70 -1.56 3.98 -11.62
C ILE A 70 -2.37 2.69 -11.77
N PRO A 71 -2.66 2.22 -13.02
CA PRO A 71 -3.34 0.94 -13.23
C PRO A 71 -2.53 -0.21 -12.61
N TYR A 72 -3.22 -1.16 -11.96
CA TYR A 72 -2.56 -2.31 -11.34
C TYR A 72 -1.74 -3.13 -12.35
N ASN A 73 -2.27 -3.28 -13.56
CA ASN A 73 -1.57 -3.91 -14.65
C ASN A 73 -1.71 -3.00 -15.89
N VAL A 74 -0.61 -2.75 -16.59
CA VAL A 74 -0.60 -1.89 -17.79
C VAL A 74 -1.53 -2.38 -18.91
N HIS A 75 -1.88 -3.66 -18.91
CA HIS A 75 -2.83 -4.24 -19.85
C HIS A 75 -4.26 -4.35 -19.30
N SER A 76 -4.45 -4.11 -18.00
CA SER A 76 -5.75 -4.07 -17.37
C SER A 76 -6.30 -2.64 -17.37
N ASN A 77 -7.57 -2.51 -17.71
CA ASN A 77 -8.25 -1.23 -17.60
C ASN A 77 -8.79 -1.00 -16.18
N CYS A 78 -8.03 -1.41 -15.15
CA CYS A 78 -8.43 -1.40 -13.75
C CYS A 78 -7.37 -0.86 -12.83
N ASN A 79 -7.77 -0.02 -11.89
CA ASN A 79 -7.02 0.31 -10.68
C ASN A 79 -7.49 -0.61 -9.56
N LEU A 80 -6.64 -1.53 -9.11
CA LEU A 80 -6.94 -2.42 -8.00
C LEU A 80 -6.29 -1.90 -6.71
N ILE A 81 -7.02 -2.06 -5.60
CA ILE A 81 -6.62 -1.56 -4.28
C ILE A 81 -5.29 -2.15 -3.79
N ASP A 82 -4.96 -3.36 -4.27
CA ASP A 82 -3.69 -4.03 -4.02
C ASP A 82 -2.51 -3.14 -4.43
N GLY A 83 -2.61 -2.50 -5.60
CA GLY A 83 -1.59 -1.59 -6.10
C GLY A 83 -1.28 -0.45 -5.14
N LEU A 84 -2.30 0.17 -4.54
CA LEU A 84 -2.10 1.25 -3.57
C LEU A 84 -1.20 0.81 -2.40
N GLY A 85 -1.48 -0.36 -1.83
CA GLY A 85 -0.69 -0.90 -0.73
C GLY A 85 0.73 -1.34 -1.13
N MET A 86 0.99 -1.52 -2.42
CA MET A 86 2.30 -1.89 -2.94
C MET A 86 3.16 -0.67 -3.28
N PHE A 87 2.65 0.28 -4.08
CA PHE A 87 3.47 1.40 -4.55
C PHE A 87 3.54 2.58 -3.56
N ASN A 88 2.54 2.82 -2.71
CA ASN A 88 2.60 3.95 -1.78
C ASN A 88 3.73 3.83 -0.74
N PRO A 89 3.94 2.68 -0.06
CA PRO A 89 5.09 2.51 0.83
C PRO A 89 6.42 2.75 0.11
N PHE A 90 6.51 2.37 -1.18
CA PHE A 90 7.67 2.63 -2.00
C PHE A 90 7.85 4.14 -2.27
N PHE A 91 6.81 4.84 -2.74
CA PHE A 91 6.87 6.27 -3.02
C PHE A 91 7.26 7.09 -1.80
N ILE A 92 6.67 6.79 -0.64
CA ILE A 92 6.95 7.47 0.62
C ILE A 92 8.40 7.25 1.04
N ARG A 93 8.92 6.02 0.90
CA ARG A 93 10.31 5.73 1.25
C ARG A 93 11.27 6.32 0.24
N TYR A 94 10.97 6.23 -1.05
CA TYR A 94 11.77 6.83 -2.11
C TYR A 94 11.91 8.34 -1.92
N SER A 95 10.80 9.03 -1.58
CA SER A 95 10.85 10.46 -1.30
C SER A 95 11.82 10.82 -0.18
N LYS A 96 11.86 10.01 0.89
CA LYS A 96 12.78 10.22 2.03
C LYS A 96 14.23 9.95 1.67
N VAL A 97 14.50 8.86 0.95
CA VAL A 97 15.87 8.45 0.59
C VAL A 97 16.47 9.37 -0.47
N ARG A 98 15.67 9.82 -1.43
CA ARG A 98 16.13 10.69 -2.54
C ARG A 98 15.89 12.18 -2.33
N GLY A 99 15.15 12.57 -1.27
CA GLY A 99 14.69 13.96 -1.12
C GLY A 99 13.72 14.38 -2.23
N CYS A 100 12.93 13.43 -2.76
CA CYS A 100 12.06 13.63 -3.92
C CYS A 100 10.62 13.93 -3.47
N GLU A 101 10.28 15.21 -3.36
CA GLU A 101 8.93 15.66 -2.98
C GLU A 101 7.85 15.18 -3.97
N GLU A 102 8.18 15.11 -5.27
CA GLU A 102 7.26 14.62 -6.29
C GLU A 102 6.78 13.19 -6.00
N SER A 103 7.66 12.32 -5.49
CA SER A 103 7.30 10.96 -5.12
C SER A 103 6.30 10.93 -3.97
N TYR A 104 6.45 11.81 -2.98
CA TYR A 104 5.48 11.94 -1.90
C TYR A 104 4.12 12.45 -2.40
N ASN A 105 4.15 13.44 -3.27
CA ASN A 105 2.93 13.98 -3.90
C ASN A 105 2.21 12.93 -4.77
N LEU A 106 2.94 12.03 -5.42
CA LEU A 106 2.34 10.88 -6.10
C LEU A 106 1.63 9.96 -5.11
N ALA A 107 2.21 9.68 -3.95
CA ALA A 107 1.55 8.86 -2.92
C ALA A 107 0.24 9.50 -2.43
N LEU A 108 0.24 10.81 -2.15
CA LEU A 108 -0.97 11.56 -1.77
C LEU A 108 -2.05 11.47 -2.86
N LYS A 109 -1.66 11.72 -4.12
CA LYS A 109 -2.56 11.61 -5.27
C LYS A 109 -3.21 10.23 -5.37
N GLN A 110 -2.43 9.15 -5.19
CA GLN A 110 -3.00 7.80 -5.27
C GLN A 110 -4.04 7.57 -4.16
N ILE A 111 -3.78 8.02 -2.93
CA ILE A 111 -4.75 7.93 -1.84
C ILE A 111 -6.03 8.69 -2.20
N ASP A 112 -5.92 9.93 -2.70
CA ASP A 112 -7.05 10.74 -3.09
C ASP A 112 -7.92 10.06 -4.16
N VAL A 113 -7.28 9.47 -5.16
CA VAL A 113 -7.96 8.75 -6.25
C VAL A 113 -8.72 7.55 -5.70
N PHE A 114 -8.08 6.71 -4.87
CA PHE A 114 -8.74 5.54 -4.29
C PHE A 114 -9.83 5.93 -3.28
N ALA A 115 -9.62 6.93 -2.44
CA ALA A 115 -10.65 7.44 -1.53
C ALA A 115 -11.89 7.94 -2.31
N LYS A 116 -11.67 8.62 -3.42
CA LYS A 116 -12.74 9.17 -4.25
C LYS A 116 -13.53 8.10 -5.00
N TYR A 117 -12.85 7.15 -5.64
CA TYR A 117 -13.49 6.23 -6.60
C TYR A 117 -13.67 4.81 -6.06
N CYS A 118 -12.88 4.39 -5.08
CA CYS A 118 -12.91 3.03 -4.57
C CYS A 118 -13.72 2.90 -3.27
N CYS A 119 -13.60 3.88 -2.36
CA CYS A 119 -14.18 3.78 -1.03
C CYS A 119 -15.68 4.10 -1.00
N ASP A 120 -16.38 3.42 -0.11
CA ASP A 120 -17.74 3.74 0.27
C ASP A 120 -17.78 5.04 1.09
N LYS A 121 -18.76 5.91 0.82
CA LYS A 121 -18.82 7.25 1.44
C LYS A 121 -19.29 7.25 2.89
N GLU A 122 -19.98 6.19 3.32
CA GLU A 122 -20.50 6.09 4.69
C GLU A 122 -19.56 5.34 5.63
N THR A 123 -18.86 4.34 5.11
CA THR A 123 -18.00 3.45 5.90
C THR A 123 -16.51 3.68 5.69
N GLY A 124 -16.11 4.32 4.60
CA GLY A 124 -14.72 4.42 4.17
C GLY A 124 -14.14 3.11 3.62
N ILE A 125 -14.89 2.01 3.67
CA ILE A 125 -14.43 0.68 3.26
C ILE A 125 -14.28 0.62 1.74
N PRO A 126 -13.11 0.18 1.22
CA PRO A 126 -12.88 0.13 -0.22
C PRO A 126 -13.57 -1.08 -0.88
N SER A 127 -13.98 -0.90 -2.13
CA SER A 127 -14.18 -1.99 -3.09
C SER A 127 -12.82 -2.50 -3.57
N HIS A 128 -12.80 -3.62 -4.31
CA HIS A 128 -11.55 -4.18 -4.84
C HIS A 128 -10.85 -3.22 -5.81
N GLY A 129 -11.61 -2.44 -6.59
CA GLY A 129 -11.04 -1.46 -7.52
C GLY A 129 -12.09 -0.73 -8.33
N PHE A 130 -11.64 -0.09 -9.42
CA PHE A 130 -12.47 0.64 -10.36
C PHE A 130 -11.84 0.62 -11.76
N LEU A 131 -12.66 0.87 -12.80
CA LEU A 131 -12.17 0.98 -14.17
C LEU A 131 -11.44 2.29 -14.38
N THR A 132 -10.24 2.26 -14.95
CA THR A 132 -9.38 3.44 -15.14
C THR A 132 -10.06 4.52 -15.99
N GLU A 133 -10.70 4.14 -17.11
CA GLU A 133 -11.37 5.09 -18.00
C GLU A 133 -12.79 5.46 -17.56
N ARG A 134 -13.36 4.69 -16.64
CA ARG A 134 -14.71 4.89 -16.11
C ARG A 134 -14.70 4.72 -14.59
N PRO A 135 -14.06 5.64 -13.85
CA PRO A 135 -13.73 5.45 -12.43
C PRO A 135 -14.96 5.35 -11.52
N TYR A 136 -16.15 5.75 -11.99
CA TYR A 136 -17.41 5.53 -11.29
C TYR A 136 -17.89 4.07 -11.32
N LEU A 137 -17.32 3.21 -12.20
CA LEU A 137 -17.62 1.79 -12.24
C LEU A 137 -16.63 1.03 -11.37
N LYS A 138 -17.13 0.54 -10.23
CA LYS A 138 -16.36 -0.30 -9.31
C LYS A 138 -16.23 -1.72 -9.86
N VAL A 139 -15.12 -2.37 -9.56
CA VAL A 139 -14.85 -3.76 -9.95
C VAL A 139 -14.56 -4.62 -8.72
N GLY A 140 -14.83 -5.91 -8.83
CA GLY A 140 -14.63 -6.88 -7.76
C GLY A 140 -15.59 -6.72 -6.60
N SER A 141 -15.23 -7.33 -5.47
CA SER A 141 -16.06 -7.38 -4.28
C SER A 141 -15.95 -6.11 -3.44
N ALA A 142 -17.05 -5.67 -2.84
CA ALA A 142 -17.03 -4.73 -1.74
C ALA A 142 -16.50 -5.41 -0.47
N ASN A 143 -15.96 -4.63 0.46
CA ASN A 143 -15.51 -5.06 1.80
C ASN A 143 -14.60 -6.31 1.84
N TRP A 144 -13.85 -6.58 0.76
CA TRP A 144 -12.87 -7.66 0.74
C TRP A 144 -11.73 -7.37 1.73
N GLY A 145 -11.57 -8.23 2.74
CA GLY A 145 -10.71 -7.98 3.90
C GLY A 145 -9.25 -7.74 3.55
N ARG A 146 -8.65 -8.56 2.66
CA ARG A 146 -7.28 -8.34 2.19
C ARG A 146 -7.15 -7.01 1.43
N GLY A 147 -8.15 -6.63 0.63
CA GLY A 147 -8.18 -5.33 -0.04
C GLY A 147 -8.22 -4.16 0.95
N CYS A 148 -8.97 -4.30 2.05
CA CYS A 148 -8.94 -3.32 3.14
C CYS A 148 -7.55 -3.25 3.79
N GLY A 149 -6.87 -4.38 3.93
CA GLY A 149 -5.47 -4.44 4.38
C GLY A 149 -4.52 -3.68 3.45
N TRP A 150 -4.66 -3.83 2.13
CA TRP A 150 -3.86 -3.09 1.17
C TRP A 150 -4.13 -1.58 1.22
N PHE A 151 -5.40 -1.17 1.36
CA PHE A 151 -5.73 0.24 1.57
C PHE A 151 -5.06 0.80 2.82
N ALA A 152 -5.17 0.09 3.94
CA ALA A 152 -4.54 0.44 5.20
C ALA A 152 -3.02 0.58 5.06
N MET A 153 -2.34 -0.36 4.38
CA MET A 153 -0.89 -0.29 4.12
C MET A 153 -0.52 0.92 3.25
N GLY A 154 -1.36 1.26 2.27
CA GLY A 154 -1.17 2.44 1.41
C GLY A 154 -1.30 3.78 2.15
N LEU A 155 -2.00 3.81 3.29
CA LEU A 155 -2.13 5.00 4.14
C LEU A 155 -0.96 5.19 5.12
N LEU A 156 -0.15 4.14 5.36
CA LEU A 156 0.95 4.22 6.33
C LEU A 156 2.10 5.10 5.83
N GLY A 157 2.59 5.96 6.70
CA GLY A 157 3.74 6.83 6.44
C GLY A 157 3.42 8.17 5.78
N VAL A 158 2.15 8.41 5.45
CA VAL A 158 1.64 9.71 5.02
C VAL A 158 1.20 10.51 6.24
N ASP A 159 1.51 11.81 6.26
CA ASP A 159 0.97 12.69 7.28
C ASP A 159 -0.51 12.95 6.99
N TYR A 160 -1.36 12.75 7.99
CA TYR A 160 -2.81 12.97 7.87
C TYR A 160 -3.14 14.42 7.46
N SER A 161 -2.35 15.40 7.91
CA SER A 161 -2.54 16.82 7.58
C SER A 161 -2.33 17.14 6.09
N ASP A 162 -1.54 16.32 5.38
CA ASP A 162 -1.24 16.50 3.96
C ASP A 162 -2.36 16.00 3.04
N LEU A 163 -3.28 15.17 3.58
CA LEU A 163 -4.45 14.73 2.84
C LEU A 163 -5.45 15.87 2.66
N ASN A 164 -6.13 15.92 1.51
CA ASN A 164 -7.22 16.86 1.30
C ASN A 164 -8.43 16.54 2.21
N GLU A 165 -9.32 17.51 2.41
CA GLU A 165 -10.45 17.41 3.34
C GLU A 165 -11.38 16.20 3.03
N GLU A 166 -11.69 15.97 1.75
CA GLU A 166 -12.58 14.87 1.35
C GLU A 166 -11.94 13.51 1.62
N THR A 167 -10.66 13.39 1.35
CA THR A 167 -9.90 12.17 1.64
C THR A 167 -9.79 11.92 3.13
N ARG A 168 -9.54 12.95 3.94
CA ARG A 168 -9.55 12.83 5.41
C ARG A 168 -10.87 12.28 5.93
N LYS A 169 -12.01 12.79 5.45
CA LYS A 169 -13.33 12.28 5.84
C LYS A 169 -13.50 10.77 5.53
N VAL A 170 -12.99 10.33 4.38
CA VAL A 170 -13.02 8.90 4.01
C VAL A 170 -12.11 8.06 4.92
N VAL A 171 -10.89 8.55 5.19
CA VAL A 171 -9.93 7.86 6.07
C VAL A 171 -10.48 7.77 7.50
N ASP A 172 -11.08 8.84 8.04
CA ASP A 172 -11.69 8.82 9.37
C ASP A 172 -12.83 7.79 9.49
N LYS A 173 -13.65 7.69 8.44
CA LYS A 173 -14.72 6.67 8.39
C LYS A 173 -14.14 5.25 8.30
N PHE A 174 -13.10 5.06 7.49
CA PHE A 174 -12.39 3.78 7.41
C PHE A 174 -11.79 3.40 8.78
N ASP A 175 -11.07 4.30 9.42
CA ASP A 175 -10.46 4.10 10.73
C ASP A 175 -11.49 3.69 11.77
N ASN A 176 -12.63 4.40 11.81
CA ASN A 176 -13.73 4.08 12.72
C ASN A 176 -14.34 2.71 12.42
N SER A 177 -14.60 2.39 11.15
CA SER A 177 -15.20 1.12 10.73
C SER A 177 -14.30 -0.07 11.09
N VAL A 178 -13.02 -0.04 10.72
CA VAL A 178 -12.11 -1.17 11.02
C VAL A 178 -11.82 -1.28 12.51
N ARG A 179 -11.74 -0.16 13.24
CA ARG A 179 -11.58 -0.17 14.69
C ARG A 179 -12.79 -0.81 15.40
N THR A 180 -14.01 -0.44 15.00
CA THR A 180 -15.25 -0.97 15.56
C THR A 180 -15.33 -2.47 15.33
N LEU A 181 -15.13 -2.94 14.11
CA LEU A 181 -15.16 -4.36 13.77
C LEU A 181 -14.08 -5.17 14.50
N TYR A 182 -12.89 -4.58 14.71
CA TYR A 182 -11.84 -5.22 15.51
C TYR A 182 -12.24 -5.33 17.00
N ILE A 183 -12.84 -4.29 17.59
CA ILE A 183 -13.28 -4.31 19.00
C ILE A 183 -14.31 -5.40 19.22
N GLU A 184 -15.24 -5.56 18.27
CA GLU A 184 -16.31 -6.56 18.34
C GLU A 184 -15.80 -8.00 18.19
N ASN A 185 -14.91 -8.25 17.24
CA ASN A 185 -14.56 -9.60 16.79
C ASN A 185 -13.12 -10.03 17.13
N LYS A 186 -12.18 -9.08 17.37
CA LYS A 186 -10.72 -9.29 17.56
C LYS A 186 -9.97 -9.82 16.33
N PHE A 187 -10.65 -10.04 15.23
CA PHE A 187 -10.09 -10.49 13.95
C PHE A 187 -10.96 -9.97 12.80
N PHE A 188 -10.50 -10.21 11.58
CA PHE A 188 -11.25 -9.92 10.35
C PHE A 188 -11.46 -11.20 9.54
N THR A 189 -12.58 -11.24 8.85
CA THR A 189 -12.96 -12.32 7.93
C THR A 189 -12.58 -11.95 6.49
N GLN A 190 -12.75 -12.88 5.55
CA GLN A 190 -12.52 -12.63 4.13
C GLN A 190 -13.31 -11.43 3.60
N PHE A 191 -14.52 -11.23 4.09
CA PHE A 191 -15.35 -10.05 3.83
C PHE A 191 -15.67 -9.38 5.15
N ILE A 192 -14.99 -8.27 5.45
CA ILE A 192 -15.10 -7.63 6.76
C ILE A 192 -16.54 -7.18 7.03
N GLY A 193 -16.98 -7.39 8.28
CA GLY A 193 -18.37 -7.15 8.70
C GLY A 193 -19.34 -8.31 8.42
N GLN A 194 -18.88 -9.40 7.79
CA GLN A 194 -19.65 -10.63 7.63
C GLN A 194 -19.18 -11.71 8.60
N GLN A 195 -20.05 -12.65 8.93
CA GLN A 195 -19.67 -13.84 9.67
C GLN A 195 -18.78 -14.75 8.82
N GLY A 196 -17.80 -15.38 9.42
CA GLY A 196 -16.89 -16.29 8.75
C GLY A 196 -15.65 -16.62 9.56
N ASP A 197 -14.80 -17.44 9.00
CA ASP A 197 -13.52 -17.79 9.61
C ASP A 197 -12.52 -16.64 9.56
N VAL A 198 -11.51 -16.71 10.44
CA VAL A 198 -10.41 -15.74 10.47
C VAL A 198 -9.65 -15.76 9.14
N ASP A 199 -9.55 -14.62 8.50
CA ASP A 199 -8.65 -14.41 7.35
C ASP A 199 -7.39 -13.69 7.82
N LEU A 200 -6.27 -14.39 7.88
CA LEU A 200 -4.98 -13.81 8.31
C LEU A 200 -4.47 -12.76 7.32
N SER A 201 -4.81 -12.88 6.03
CA SER A 201 -4.41 -11.90 5.01
C SER A 201 -5.14 -10.55 5.17
N ALA A 202 -6.28 -10.53 5.83
CA ALA A 202 -7.00 -9.34 6.25
C ALA A 202 -6.59 -8.89 7.66
N THR A 203 -6.54 -9.84 8.59
CA THR A 203 -6.36 -9.58 10.02
C THR A 203 -5.00 -8.95 10.34
N LEU A 204 -3.92 -9.50 9.81
CA LEU A 204 -2.56 -9.03 10.13
C LEU A 204 -2.30 -7.58 9.67
N PRO A 205 -2.54 -7.20 8.41
CA PRO A 205 -2.29 -5.83 7.98
C PRO A 205 -3.23 -4.82 8.64
N LEU A 206 -4.49 -5.17 8.90
CA LEU A 206 -5.42 -4.26 9.56
C LEU A 206 -5.08 -4.04 11.04
N ILE A 207 -4.69 -5.09 11.79
CA ILE A 207 -4.22 -4.93 13.17
C ILE A 207 -2.92 -4.11 13.19
N TYR A 208 -1.99 -4.39 12.29
CA TYR A 208 -0.76 -3.61 12.17
C TYR A 208 -1.05 -2.12 11.93
N TYR A 209 -1.95 -1.82 11.00
CA TYR A 209 -2.39 -0.46 10.71
C TYR A 209 -3.00 0.22 11.95
N LEU A 210 -4.00 -0.42 12.58
CA LEU A 210 -4.67 0.11 13.77
C LEU A 210 -3.68 0.40 14.90
N LYS A 211 -2.66 -0.45 15.06
CA LYS A 211 -1.57 -0.26 16.02
C LYS A 211 -0.68 0.93 15.66
N CYS A 212 -0.25 1.04 14.41
CA CYS A 212 0.58 2.16 13.93
C CYS A 212 -0.13 3.50 14.10
N LYS A 213 -1.44 3.54 13.86
CA LYS A 213 -2.29 4.73 14.05
C LYS A 213 -2.69 4.97 15.51
N LYS A 214 -2.28 4.11 16.45
CA LYS A 214 -2.65 4.15 17.88
C LYS A 214 -4.16 4.12 18.13
N LEU A 215 -4.92 3.49 17.22
CA LEU A 215 -6.37 3.35 17.32
C LEU A 215 -6.79 2.19 18.24
N ILE A 216 -5.87 1.29 18.54
CA ILE A 216 -6.01 0.20 19.49
C ILE A 216 -4.79 0.10 20.40
N SER A 217 -4.99 -0.35 21.65
CA SER A 217 -3.93 -0.83 22.53
C SER A 217 -3.97 -2.36 22.51
N LEU A 218 -2.86 -2.99 22.14
CA LEU A 218 -2.68 -4.42 22.38
C LEU A 218 -2.22 -4.55 23.84
N ASN A 219 -3.16 -4.67 24.77
CA ASN A 219 -2.81 -5.20 26.08
C ASN A 219 -2.55 -6.70 25.88
N ALA A 220 -1.33 -7.11 26.26
CA ALA A 220 -0.86 -8.48 26.22
C ALA A 220 -1.79 -9.43 27.00
#